data_0402bf2e7bb3cfeff8b4b7686c64184d
#
_entry.id   0402bf2e7bb3cfeff8b4b7686c64184d
#
_cell.length_a   1.000
_cell.length_b   1.000
_cell.length_c   1.000
_cell.angle_alpha   90.00
_cell.angle_beta   90.00
_cell.angle_gamma   90.00
#
_symmetry.space_group_name_H-M   'P 1'
#
loop_
_entity.id
_entity.type
_entity.pdbx_description
1 polymer ?
#
loop_
_entity_poly.entity_id
_entity_poly.type
_entity_poly.pdbx_seq_one_letter_code
_entity_poly.pdbx_strand_id
1 'polypeptide(L)'
;MILIESDSKIQTKNNNIDMNHEDFYPKYDLDGITFKTIVSGDKTRNEYSIIEIIFPEGDDEKEIPLHIQSQEIVIVCVVHGDFEIVYGKQNIKGIEGTVLKLEKDIPRSFKKNGNSYGKLLVTYLPAGFENFFREIASCNIEDLKRNGIEDPILIQLLEKNYGAKVLFE
;
A
#
# COMPACT_ATOMS: atom_id res chain seq x y z
N MET A 1 39.40 25.97 34.87
CA MET A 1 38.18 26.76 34.58
C MET A 1 38.08 26.86 33.06
N ILE A 2 37.32 26.00 32.43
CA ILE A 2 37.15 25.93 30.98
C ILE A 2 35.80 26.59 30.69
N LEU A 3 35.84 27.75 30.04
CA LEU A 3 34.67 28.40 29.49
C LEU A 3 34.29 27.72 28.17
N ILE A 4 33.11 27.10 28.14
CA ILE A 4 32.50 26.62 26.91
C ILE A 4 31.57 27.74 26.44
N GLU A 5 31.99 28.49 25.42
CA GLU A 5 31.11 29.39 24.70
C GLU A 5 30.19 28.58 23.80
N SER A 6 28.89 28.61 24.10
CA SER A 6 27.82 28.14 23.29
C SER A 6 27.32 29.27 22.40
N ASP A 7 27.60 29.28 21.12
CA ASP A 7 26.80 30.00 20.13
C ASP A 7 27.00 29.41 18.73
N SER A 8 26.29 28.31 18.47
CA SER A 8 25.96 27.96 17.10
C SER A 8 24.47 28.18 16.89
N LYS A 9 24.13 29.38 16.42
CA LYS A 9 22.80 29.68 15.85
C LYS A 9 22.60 28.80 14.61
N ILE A 10 21.88 27.72 14.77
CA ILE A 10 21.29 27.02 13.63
C ILE A 10 20.23 27.96 13.05
N GLN A 11 20.58 28.70 12.02
CA GLN A 11 19.59 29.39 11.20
C GLN A 11 18.87 28.35 10.36
N THR A 12 17.72 27.88 10.84
CA THR A 12 16.74 27.21 10.00
C THR A 12 16.23 28.24 8.99
N LYS A 13 16.74 28.17 7.76
CA LYS A 13 16.07 28.83 6.65
C LYS A 13 14.68 28.19 6.52
N ASN A 14 13.68 28.92 6.97
CA ASN A 14 12.28 28.65 6.63
C ASN A 14 12.13 28.85 5.11
N ASN A 15 12.44 27.82 4.35
CA ASN A 15 11.87 27.66 3.03
C ASN A 15 10.44 27.19 3.26
N ASN A 16 9.50 28.10 3.30
CA ASN A 16 8.10 27.81 3.08
C ASN A 16 7.97 27.27 1.65
N ILE A 17 8.22 25.98 1.50
CA ILE A 17 7.76 25.25 0.34
C ILE A 17 6.30 24.90 0.69
N ASP A 18 5.43 25.76 0.19
CA ASP A 18 3.97 25.51 0.15
C ASP A 18 3.72 24.42 -0.91
N MET A 19 4.27 23.23 -0.65
CA MET A 19 3.99 22.05 -1.46
C MET A 19 2.76 21.41 -0.86
N ASN A 20 1.67 21.43 -1.61
CA ASN A 20 0.55 20.53 -1.36
C ASN A 20 1.12 19.12 -1.26
N HIS A 21 1.20 18.59 -0.05
CA HIS A 21 1.82 17.32 0.29
C HIS A 21 1.18 16.14 -0.47
N GLU A 22 0.00 16.37 -1.06
CA GLU A 22 -0.76 15.36 -1.78
C GLU A 22 -0.21 15.02 -3.16
N ASP A 23 0.45 15.96 -3.84
CA ASP A 23 0.90 15.76 -5.24
C ASP A 23 2.32 15.18 -5.35
N PHE A 24 3.02 15.02 -4.24
CA PHE A 24 4.42 14.57 -4.25
C PHE A 24 4.60 13.05 -4.38
N TYR A 25 3.56 12.27 -4.07
CA TYR A 25 3.63 10.81 -4.08
C TYR A 25 2.89 10.22 -5.27
N PRO A 26 3.49 9.28 -6.03
CA PRO A 26 2.80 8.59 -7.11
C PRO A 26 1.52 7.91 -6.60
N LYS A 27 0.41 8.19 -7.26
CA LYS A 27 -0.89 7.59 -6.99
C LYS A 27 -1.33 6.74 -8.17
N TYR A 28 -1.91 5.60 -7.89
CA TYR A 28 -2.43 4.67 -8.87
C TYR A 28 -3.82 4.23 -8.45
N ASP A 29 -4.75 4.17 -9.40
CA ASP A 29 -6.10 3.67 -9.16
C ASP A 29 -6.25 2.30 -9.83
N LEU A 30 -6.75 1.34 -9.07
CA LEU A 30 -7.08 0.03 -9.55
C LEU A 30 -8.44 -0.35 -8.96
N ASP A 31 -9.44 -0.49 -9.83
CA ASP A 31 -10.81 -0.80 -9.46
C ASP A 31 -11.42 0.12 -8.38
N GLY A 32 -11.11 1.42 -8.47
CA GLY A 32 -11.56 2.44 -7.54
C GLY A 32 -10.85 2.46 -6.18
N ILE A 33 -9.88 1.57 -5.97
CA ILE A 33 -8.98 1.60 -4.82
C ILE A 33 -7.72 2.37 -5.21
N THR A 34 -7.36 3.39 -4.43
CA THR A 34 -6.18 4.20 -4.68
C THR A 34 -4.99 3.66 -3.89
N PHE A 35 -3.87 3.44 -4.59
CA PHE A 35 -2.58 3.04 -4.04
C PHE A 35 -1.60 4.20 -4.16
N LYS A 36 -1.02 4.63 -3.04
CA LYS A 36 -0.10 5.76 -2.98
C LYS A 36 1.22 5.32 -2.35
N THR A 37 2.32 5.41 -3.09
CA THR A 37 3.64 5.08 -2.57
C THR A 37 4.14 6.20 -1.65
N ILE A 38 4.22 5.96 -0.35
CA ILE A 38 4.68 6.92 0.65
C ILE A 38 6.21 6.86 0.80
N VAL A 39 6.76 5.64 0.81
CA VAL A 39 8.21 5.40 0.84
C VAL A 39 8.51 4.31 -0.17
N SER A 40 9.35 4.63 -1.16
CA SER A 40 9.80 3.66 -2.16
C SER A 40 11.12 3.00 -1.76
N GLY A 41 11.38 1.81 -2.30
CA GLY A 41 12.58 1.03 -2.00
C GLY A 41 13.89 1.74 -2.33
N ASP A 42 13.92 2.63 -3.33
CA ASP A 42 15.10 3.44 -3.67
C ASP A 42 15.52 4.38 -2.53
N LYS A 43 14.59 4.77 -1.65
CA LYS A 43 14.85 5.59 -0.46
C LYS A 43 15.32 4.78 0.75
N THR A 44 15.13 3.46 0.73
CA THR A 44 15.40 2.56 1.87
C THR A 44 16.46 1.51 1.55
N ARG A 45 17.21 1.65 0.46
CA ARG A 45 18.15 0.63 -0.06
C ARG A 45 17.48 -0.73 -0.31
N ASN A 46 16.23 -0.69 -0.72
CA ASN A 46 15.34 -1.84 -0.91
C ASN A 46 15.04 -2.66 0.35
N GLU A 47 15.29 -2.11 1.54
CA GLU A 47 14.97 -2.80 2.79
C GLU A 47 13.46 -2.89 3.01
N TYR A 48 12.73 -1.81 2.72
CA TYR A 48 11.26 -1.77 2.80
C TYR A 48 10.66 -0.71 1.89
N SER A 49 9.38 -0.84 1.62
CA SER A 49 8.53 0.22 1.03
C SER A 49 7.26 0.39 1.85
N ILE A 50 6.63 1.57 1.75
CA ILE A 50 5.38 1.88 2.43
C ILE A 50 4.38 2.41 1.42
N ILE A 51 3.20 1.80 1.40
CA ILE A 51 2.08 2.17 0.54
C ILE A 51 0.88 2.52 1.42
N GLU A 52 0.24 3.64 1.11
CA GLU A 52 -1.09 3.97 1.62
C GLU A 52 -2.13 3.45 0.62
N ILE A 53 -3.10 2.69 1.11
CA ILE A 53 -4.19 2.14 0.31
C ILE A 53 -5.48 2.79 0.80
N ILE A 54 -6.21 3.42 -0.12
CA ILE A 54 -7.44 4.15 0.18
C ILE A 54 -8.58 3.49 -0.57
N PHE A 55 -9.56 3.01 0.19
CA PHE A 55 -10.82 2.49 -0.30
C PHE A 55 -11.84 3.63 -0.33
N PRO A 56 -12.64 3.77 -1.39
CA PRO A 56 -13.59 4.88 -1.53
C PRO A 56 -14.71 4.81 -0.49
N GLU A 57 -15.37 5.95 -0.28
CA GLU A 57 -16.65 5.99 0.41
C GLU A 57 -17.72 5.29 -0.40
N GLY A 58 -18.79 4.82 0.26
CA GLY A 58 -19.94 4.17 -0.34
C GLY A 58 -20.13 2.74 0.12
N ASP A 59 -21.29 2.18 -0.28
CA ASP A 59 -21.71 0.81 0.06
C ASP A 59 -21.03 -0.25 -0.81
N ASP A 60 -20.25 0.16 -1.81
CA ASP A 60 -19.55 -0.77 -2.65
C ASP A 60 -18.57 -1.58 -1.79
N GLU A 61 -18.79 -2.87 -1.72
CA GLU A 61 -17.92 -3.83 -1.04
C GLU A 61 -16.60 -3.96 -1.79
N LYS A 62 -15.78 -2.90 -1.73
CA LYS A 62 -14.47 -2.92 -2.36
C LYS A 62 -13.52 -3.79 -1.57
N GLU A 63 -12.78 -4.63 -2.30
CA GLU A 63 -11.83 -5.55 -1.71
C GLU A 63 -10.53 -5.66 -2.50
N ILE A 64 -9.47 -5.96 -1.78
CA ILE A 64 -8.28 -6.59 -2.34
C ILE A 64 -8.54 -8.09 -2.24
N PRO A 65 -8.70 -8.79 -3.38
CA PRO A 65 -9.15 -10.16 -3.41
C PRO A 65 -8.18 -11.11 -2.71
N LEU A 66 -8.62 -12.34 -2.49
CA LEU A 66 -7.78 -13.36 -1.88
C LEU A 66 -6.55 -13.61 -2.76
N HIS A 67 -5.37 -13.45 -2.17
CA HIS A 67 -4.09 -13.60 -2.87
C HIS A 67 -3.00 -14.12 -1.95
N ILE A 68 -1.93 -14.61 -2.56
CA ILE A 68 -0.70 -15.01 -1.89
C ILE A 68 0.43 -14.12 -2.39
N GLN A 69 1.32 -13.70 -1.50
CA GLN A 69 2.59 -13.05 -1.83
C GLN A 69 3.75 -13.91 -1.32
N SER A 70 4.69 -14.24 -2.20
CA SER A 70 5.82 -15.15 -1.89
C SER A 70 7.12 -14.42 -1.63
N GLN A 71 7.22 -13.15 -1.97
CA GLN A 71 8.47 -12.40 -1.90
C GLN A 71 8.60 -11.56 -0.63
N GLU A 72 7.49 -11.01 -0.11
CA GLU A 72 7.52 -10.06 1.00
C GLU A 72 6.81 -10.58 2.26
N ILE A 73 7.34 -10.19 3.41
CA ILE A 73 6.58 -10.08 4.64
C ILE A 73 5.85 -8.73 4.58
N VAL A 74 4.60 -8.71 4.99
CA VAL A 74 3.77 -7.52 4.92
C VAL A 74 3.29 -7.12 6.31
N ILE A 75 3.46 -5.85 6.67
CA ILE A 75 2.86 -5.29 7.89
C ILE A 75 1.73 -4.35 7.46
N VAL A 76 0.52 -4.63 7.93
CA VAL A 76 -0.67 -3.83 7.64
C VAL A 76 -1.14 -3.13 8.90
N CYS A 77 -1.38 -1.83 8.81
CA CYS A 77 -2.02 -1.03 9.84
C CYS A 77 -3.34 -0.48 9.30
N VAL A 78 -4.44 -0.73 10.00
CA VAL A 78 -5.73 -0.08 9.73
C VAL A 78 -5.66 1.33 10.31
N VAL A 79 -5.63 2.33 9.42
CA VAL A 79 -5.55 3.76 9.79
C VAL A 79 -6.94 4.35 9.96
N HIS A 80 -7.91 3.90 9.14
CA HIS A 80 -9.29 4.36 9.21
C HIS A 80 -10.25 3.34 8.58
N GLY A 81 -11.47 3.29 9.09
CA GLY A 81 -12.52 2.39 8.61
C GLY A 81 -12.47 1.00 9.22
N ASP A 82 -13.47 0.21 8.88
CA ASP A 82 -13.64 -1.18 9.31
C ASP A 82 -13.33 -2.12 8.16
N PHE A 83 -12.62 -3.21 8.46
CA PHE A 83 -12.24 -4.21 7.48
C PHE A 83 -12.55 -5.62 7.97
N GLU A 84 -12.93 -6.47 7.02
CA GLU A 84 -12.84 -7.92 7.16
C GLU A 84 -11.53 -8.37 6.50
N ILE A 85 -10.67 -9.01 7.29
CA ILE A 85 -9.34 -9.43 6.85
C ILE A 85 -9.27 -10.96 6.95
N VAL A 86 -9.08 -11.61 5.83
CA VAL A 86 -8.76 -13.05 5.80
C VAL A 86 -7.25 -13.19 5.90
N TYR A 87 -6.78 -14.07 6.77
CA TYR A 87 -5.38 -14.45 6.87
C TYR A 87 -5.27 -15.95 7.16
N GLY A 88 -4.88 -16.72 6.17
CA GLY A 88 -4.91 -18.17 6.19
C GLY A 88 -6.35 -18.69 6.40
N LYS A 89 -6.61 -19.28 7.53
CA LYS A 89 -7.95 -19.78 7.93
C LYS A 89 -8.68 -18.87 8.91
N GLN A 90 -8.11 -17.70 9.21
CA GLN A 90 -8.66 -16.78 10.19
C GLN A 90 -9.40 -15.63 9.49
N ASN A 91 -10.57 -15.29 10.04
CA ASN A 91 -11.27 -14.05 9.73
C ASN A 91 -11.03 -13.07 10.88
N ILE A 92 -10.41 -11.94 10.57
CA ILE A 92 -10.01 -10.92 11.53
C ILE A 92 -10.82 -9.67 11.27
N LYS A 93 -11.46 -9.13 12.31
CA LYS A 93 -12.06 -7.80 12.23
C LYS A 93 -10.95 -6.76 12.41
N GLY A 94 -10.64 -6.04 11.33
CA GLY A 94 -9.71 -4.92 11.35
C GLY A 94 -10.45 -3.62 11.65
N ILE A 95 -10.12 -3.01 12.78
CA ILE A 95 -10.62 -1.67 13.16
C ILE A 95 -9.42 -0.72 13.26
N GLU A 96 -9.68 0.58 13.34
CA GLU A 96 -8.64 1.59 13.50
C GLU A 96 -7.66 1.24 14.62
N GLY A 97 -6.36 1.27 14.31
CA GLY A 97 -5.27 0.85 15.21
C GLY A 97 -4.91 -0.64 15.14
N THR A 98 -5.66 -1.47 14.41
CA THR A 98 -5.26 -2.88 14.19
C THR A 98 -3.97 -2.94 13.38
N VAL A 99 -2.98 -3.70 13.89
CA VAL A 99 -1.70 -3.95 13.20
C VAL A 99 -1.49 -5.45 13.08
N LEU A 100 -1.22 -5.92 11.85
CA LEU A 100 -1.00 -7.32 11.54
C LEU A 100 0.33 -7.50 10.80
N LYS A 101 1.11 -8.49 11.23
CA LYS A 101 2.24 -9.02 10.45
C LYS A 101 1.77 -10.24 9.68
N LEU A 102 1.90 -10.19 8.37
CA LEU A 102 1.46 -11.22 7.44
C LEU A 102 2.69 -11.87 6.81
N GLU A 103 2.83 -13.16 7.04
CA GLU A 103 3.96 -13.94 6.52
C GLU A 103 3.79 -14.25 5.04
N LYS A 104 4.91 -14.61 4.38
CA LYS A 104 4.92 -15.09 3.00
C LYS A 104 4.05 -16.34 2.83
N ASP A 105 3.58 -16.53 1.63
CA ASP A 105 2.87 -17.74 1.20
C ASP A 105 1.58 -18.08 1.97
N ILE A 106 1.09 -17.16 2.80
CA ILE A 106 -0.20 -17.30 3.49
C ILE A 106 -1.27 -16.50 2.75
N PRO A 107 -2.39 -17.13 2.32
CA PRO A 107 -3.50 -16.44 1.66
C PRO A 107 -4.06 -15.31 2.51
N ARG A 108 -4.37 -14.18 1.88
CA ARG A 108 -4.91 -13.00 2.55
C ARG A 108 -5.84 -12.20 1.63
N SER A 109 -6.84 -11.55 2.21
CA SER A 109 -7.69 -10.58 1.54
C SER A 109 -8.07 -9.44 2.49
N PHE A 110 -8.49 -8.31 1.92
CA PHE A 110 -8.91 -7.15 2.69
C PHE A 110 -10.20 -6.60 2.08
N LYS A 111 -11.30 -6.70 2.79
CA LYS A 111 -12.60 -6.19 2.38
C LYS A 111 -12.99 -5.03 3.28
N LYS A 112 -13.30 -3.88 2.68
CA LYS A 112 -13.83 -2.73 3.40
C LYS A 112 -15.29 -2.99 3.79
N ASN A 113 -15.66 -2.65 5.02
CA ASN A 113 -17.03 -2.71 5.52
C ASN A 113 -17.57 -1.30 5.81
N GLY A 114 -18.87 -1.14 5.62
CA GLY A 114 -19.56 0.13 5.90
C GLY A 114 -19.33 1.21 4.85
N ASN A 115 -19.95 2.40 5.08
CA ASN A 115 -20.10 3.45 4.09
C ASN A 115 -18.95 4.46 4.07
N SER A 116 -18.17 4.57 5.17
CA SER A 116 -17.02 5.48 5.24
C SER A 116 -15.88 5.00 4.35
N TYR A 117 -14.98 5.92 3.99
CA TYR A 117 -13.73 5.49 3.33
C TYR A 117 -12.91 4.58 4.23
N GLY A 118 -12.09 3.73 3.64
CA GLY A 118 -11.14 2.89 4.37
C GLY A 118 -9.73 3.29 4.06
N LYS A 119 -8.81 3.17 5.04
CA LYS A 119 -7.39 3.47 4.85
C LYS A 119 -6.53 2.44 5.54
N LEU A 120 -5.65 1.83 4.76
CA LEU A 120 -4.59 0.95 5.24
C LEU A 120 -3.22 1.59 4.99
N LEU A 121 -2.30 1.43 5.92
CA LEU A 121 -0.89 1.67 5.71
C LEU A 121 -0.18 0.32 5.66
N VAL A 122 0.50 0.05 4.56
CA VAL A 122 1.08 -1.26 4.26
C VAL A 122 2.57 -1.14 4.04
N THR A 123 3.36 -1.88 4.82
CA THR A 123 4.81 -1.96 4.69
C THR A 123 5.19 -3.31 4.10
N TYR A 124 5.95 -3.31 3.02
CA TYR A 124 6.50 -4.49 2.37
C TYR A 124 7.98 -4.65 2.74
N LEU A 125 8.39 -5.86 3.13
CA LEU A 125 9.76 -6.23 3.48
C LEU A 125 10.16 -7.53 2.77
N PRO A 126 11.15 -7.46 1.83
CA PRO A 126 11.83 -6.26 1.32
C PRO A 126 10.91 -5.37 0.50
N ALA A 127 11.42 -4.21 0.07
CA ALA A 127 10.76 -3.37 -0.92
C ALA A 127 10.73 -4.07 -2.29
N GLY A 128 9.87 -3.58 -3.18
CA GLY A 128 9.77 -4.08 -4.55
C GLY A 128 8.35 -4.12 -5.08
N PHE A 129 7.39 -4.49 -4.24
CA PHE A 129 5.99 -4.62 -4.64
C PHE A 129 5.36 -3.29 -5.10
N GLU A 130 5.85 -2.15 -4.60
CA GLU A 130 5.40 -0.83 -5.05
C GLU A 130 5.64 -0.57 -6.53
N ASN A 131 6.58 -1.27 -7.13
CA ASN A 131 6.89 -1.16 -8.56
C ASN A 131 5.77 -1.72 -9.44
N PHE A 132 4.99 -2.68 -8.94
CA PHE A 132 3.83 -3.22 -9.62
C PHE A 132 2.84 -2.11 -10.00
N PHE A 133 2.48 -1.23 -9.07
CA PHE A 133 1.55 -0.13 -9.35
C PHE A 133 2.10 0.86 -10.37
N ARG A 134 3.40 1.14 -10.32
CA ARG A 134 4.07 2.00 -11.30
C ARG A 134 4.10 1.37 -12.68
N GLU A 135 4.32 0.08 -12.76
CA GLU A 135 4.35 -0.67 -14.02
C GLU A 135 2.97 -0.69 -14.67
N ILE A 136 1.90 -0.94 -13.90
CA ILE A 136 0.53 -0.88 -14.43
C ILE A 136 0.17 0.51 -14.95
N ALA A 137 0.53 1.55 -14.21
CA ALA A 137 0.24 2.93 -14.62
C ALA A 137 0.96 3.33 -15.91
N SER A 138 2.13 2.76 -16.18
CA SER A 138 2.88 2.97 -17.42
C SER A 138 2.32 2.18 -18.62
N CYS A 139 1.58 1.11 -18.34
CA CYS A 139 0.86 0.37 -19.34
C CYS A 139 -0.41 1.13 -19.71
N ASN A 140 -0.45 1.75 -20.88
CA ASN A 140 -1.63 2.47 -21.38
C ASN A 140 -2.71 1.49 -21.85
N ILE A 141 -3.19 0.65 -20.92
CA ILE A 141 -4.12 -0.45 -21.20
C ILE A 141 -5.52 0.02 -20.81
N GLU A 142 -6.29 0.49 -21.81
CA GLU A 142 -7.73 0.77 -21.63
C GLU A 142 -8.49 -0.46 -21.15
N ASP A 143 -8.00 -1.66 -21.44
CA ASP A 143 -8.60 -2.93 -21.04
C ASP A 143 -8.43 -3.21 -19.54
N LEU A 144 -7.33 -2.81 -18.92
CA LEU A 144 -7.15 -2.91 -17.45
C LEU A 144 -8.21 -2.12 -16.68
N LYS A 145 -8.71 -1.03 -17.25
CA LYS A 145 -9.79 -0.23 -16.65
C LYS A 145 -11.15 -0.92 -16.71
N ARG A 146 -11.33 -1.91 -17.62
CA ARG A 146 -12.58 -2.66 -17.77
C ARG A 146 -12.64 -3.89 -16.90
N ASN A 147 -11.53 -4.61 -16.79
CA ASN A 147 -11.48 -5.93 -16.17
C ASN A 147 -10.94 -5.89 -14.72
N GLY A 148 -10.40 -4.72 -14.29
CA GLY A 148 -9.86 -4.56 -12.93
C GLY A 148 -8.78 -5.60 -12.63
N ILE A 149 -8.80 -6.14 -11.42
CA ILE A 149 -7.82 -7.13 -10.94
C ILE A 149 -7.95 -8.50 -11.61
N GLU A 150 -9.04 -8.76 -12.29
CA GLU A 150 -9.27 -10.03 -13.03
C GLU A 150 -8.65 -10.02 -14.43
N ASP A 151 -8.02 -8.91 -14.84
CA ASP A 151 -7.37 -8.83 -16.13
C ASP A 151 -6.24 -9.87 -16.24
N PRO A 152 -6.24 -10.74 -17.28
CA PRO A 152 -5.24 -11.79 -17.41
C PRO A 152 -3.81 -11.28 -17.54
N ILE A 153 -3.60 -10.08 -18.11
CA ILE A 153 -2.29 -9.47 -18.24
C ILE A 153 -1.79 -9.03 -16.87
N LEU A 154 -2.67 -8.43 -16.07
CA LEU A 154 -2.40 -8.02 -14.70
C LEU A 154 -2.01 -9.22 -13.83
N ILE A 155 -2.80 -10.30 -13.90
CA ILE A 155 -2.55 -11.55 -13.16
C ILE A 155 -1.18 -12.13 -13.54
N GLN A 156 -0.89 -12.21 -14.84
CA GLN A 156 0.38 -12.73 -15.33
C GLN A 156 1.57 -11.88 -14.85
N LEU A 157 1.41 -10.54 -14.85
CA LEU A 157 2.42 -9.61 -14.36
C LEU A 157 2.69 -9.82 -12.87
N LEU A 158 1.64 -9.91 -12.06
CA LEU A 158 1.72 -10.17 -10.62
C LEU A 158 2.46 -11.47 -10.33
N GLU A 159 2.08 -12.56 -10.97
CA GLU A 159 2.68 -13.87 -10.74
C GLU A 159 4.16 -13.91 -11.17
N LYS A 160 4.45 -13.43 -12.36
CA LYS A 160 5.78 -13.55 -12.97
C LYS A 160 6.82 -12.65 -12.33
N ASN A 161 6.46 -11.38 -12.09
CA ASN A 161 7.42 -10.36 -11.68
C ASN A 161 7.39 -10.08 -10.17
N TYR A 162 6.24 -10.26 -9.52
CA TYR A 162 6.04 -9.85 -8.13
C TYR A 162 5.73 -11.00 -7.18
N GLY A 163 5.70 -12.23 -7.68
CA GLY A 163 5.43 -13.41 -6.85
C GLY A 163 4.09 -13.36 -6.12
N ALA A 164 3.13 -12.60 -6.66
CA ALA A 164 1.80 -12.46 -6.10
C ALA A 164 0.80 -13.22 -6.98
N LYS A 165 0.00 -14.07 -6.36
CA LYS A 165 -0.99 -14.91 -7.03
C LYS A 165 -2.38 -14.62 -6.49
N VAL A 166 -3.30 -14.21 -7.37
CA VAL A 166 -4.72 -14.08 -7.04
C VAL A 166 -5.38 -15.47 -7.04
N LEU A 167 -6.14 -15.74 -6.01
CA LEU A 167 -6.88 -16.99 -5.85
C LEU A 167 -8.35 -16.73 -6.19
N PHE A 168 -8.85 -17.35 -7.23
CA PHE A 168 -10.28 -17.31 -7.58
C PHE A 168 -10.99 -18.50 -6.94
N GLU A 169 -12.16 -18.26 -6.37
CA GLU A 169 -13.05 -19.30 -5.86
C GLU A 169 -13.73 -20.07 -7.02
#